data_7ccaa28eece43379db3b064316fe9592
#
_entry.id   7ccaa28eece43379db3b064316fe9592
#
_cell.length_a   1.000
_cell.length_b   1.000
_cell.length_c   1.000
_cell.angle_alpha   90.00
_cell.angle_beta   90.00
_cell.angle_gamma   90.00
#
_symmetry.space_group_name_H-M   'P 1'
#
loop_
_entity.id
_entity.type
_entity.pdbx_description
1 polymer ?
#
loop_
_entity_poly.entity_id
_entity_poly.type
_entity_poly.pdbx_seq_one_letter_code
_entity_poly.pdbx_strand_id
1 'polypeptide(L)'
;MDHLTYYNILSDSQHGFRARRSCETQLVVTIQELAKTQSEGKQIDAILLDFSKTFDKVPHNRLLLKLDHYWIRGNTLQWIRHFLTDRTQQVLLDGTHSSTCAVDSGVPQGTVLGDPYFFLHLSTIYRIQLHPTLDYLPMAAYCIV
;
A
#
# COMPACT_ATOMS: atom_id res chain seq x y z
N MET A 1 9.82 0.95 9.64
CA MET A 1 8.39 0.84 10.04
C MET A 1 8.06 1.61 11.31
N ASP A 2 8.96 1.64 12.28
CA ASP A 2 8.72 2.30 13.57
C ASP A 2 8.35 3.79 13.46
N HIS A 3 9.00 4.53 12.56
CA HIS A 3 8.68 5.94 12.29
C HIS A 3 7.21 6.13 11.85
N LEU A 4 6.74 5.35 10.87
CA LEU A 4 5.37 5.45 10.35
C LEU A 4 4.32 5.08 11.40
N THR A 5 4.64 4.12 12.26
CA THR A 5 3.79 3.69 13.37
C THR A 5 3.80 4.71 14.50
N TYR A 6 4.98 5.22 14.88
CA TYR A 6 5.14 6.19 15.96
C TYR A 6 4.37 7.49 15.69
N TYR A 7 4.41 8.00 14.45
CA TYR A 7 3.69 9.21 14.05
C TYR A 7 2.26 8.96 13.57
N ASN A 8 1.75 7.73 13.74
CA ASN A 8 0.39 7.34 13.38
C ASN A 8 0.01 7.69 11.93
N ILE A 9 0.96 7.51 11.00
CA ILE A 9 0.83 7.86 9.59
C ILE A 9 -0.07 6.83 8.87
N LEU A 10 0.04 5.55 9.26
CA LEU A 10 -0.72 4.46 8.67
C LEU A 10 -2.11 4.36 9.33
N SER A 11 -3.14 4.12 8.52
CA SER A 11 -4.51 3.91 9.00
C SER A 11 -4.59 2.69 9.93
N ASP A 12 -5.43 2.78 10.96
CA ASP A 12 -5.72 1.64 11.85
C ASP A 12 -6.44 0.49 11.14
N SER A 13 -7.12 0.78 10.04
CA SER A 13 -7.74 -0.25 9.18
C SER A 13 -6.74 -1.00 8.30
N GLN A 14 -5.49 -0.53 8.20
CA GLN A 14 -4.47 -1.20 7.42
C GLN A 14 -3.84 -2.34 8.23
N HIS A 15 -3.92 -3.56 7.73
CA HIS A 15 -3.29 -4.75 8.30
C HIS A 15 -2.01 -5.16 7.59
N GLY A 16 -1.90 -4.93 6.28
CA GLY A 16 -0.70 -5.25 5.50
C GLY A 16 0.54 -4.50 5.97
N PHE A 17 1.67 -5.20 6.09
CA PHE A 17 2.98 -4.65 6.46
C PHE A 17 3.01 -3.88 7.79
N ARG A 18 2.19 -4.27 8.74
CA ARG A 18 2.19 -3.73 10.12
C ARG A 18 2.60 -4.79 11.14
N ALA A 19 3.42 -4.38 12.11
CA ALA A 19 3.77 -5.23 13.24
C ALA A 19 2.50 -5.68 13.99
N ARG A 20 2.45 -6.96 14.36
CA ARG A 20 1.36 -7.61 15.10
C ARG A 20 -0.01 -7.62 14.37
N ARG A 21 -0.01 -7.40 13.05
CA ARG A 21 -1.19 -7.54 12.19
C ARG A 21 -0.90 -8.57 11.09
N SER A 22 -1.94 -9.26 10.66
CA SER A 22 -1.86 -10.28 9.60
C SER A 22 -3.15 -10.31 8.78
N CYS A 23 -3.17 -11.09 7.71
CA CYS A 23 -4.38 -11.33 6.92
C CYS A 23 -5.48 -11.98 7.80
N GLU A 24 -5.10 -12.90 8.70
CA GLU A 24 -6.04 -13.55 9.61
C GLU A 24 -6.67 -12.54 10.57
N THR A 25 -5.87 -11.63 11.16
CA THR A 25 -6.43 -10.60 12.05
C THR A 25 -7.37 -9.67 11.33
N GLN A 26 -7.09 -9.34 10.06
CA GLN A 26 -7.98 -8.57 9.23
C GLN A 26 -9.29 -9.31 8.94
N LEU A 27 -9.19 -10.59 8.55
CA LEU A 27 -10.35 -11.41 8.26
C LEU A 27 -11.26 -11.55 9.49
N VAL A 28 -10.68 -11.79 10.67
CA VAL A 28 -11.44 -11.89 11.93
C VAL A 28 -12.21 -10.60 12.20
N VAL A 29 -11.57 -9.43 12.10
CA VAL A 29 -12.24 -8.13 12.31
C VAL A 29 -13.37 -7.95 11.29
N THR A 30 -13.11 -8.23 10.01
CA THR A 30 -14.12 -8.09 8.95
C THR A 30 -15.33 -9.01 9.20
N ILE A 31 -15.11 -10.28 9.51
CA ILE A 31 -16.21 -11.23 9.80
C ILE A 31 -16.98 -10.82 11.05
N GLN A 32 -16.30 -10.34 12.09
CA GLN A 32 -16.94 -9.85 13.31
C GLN A 32 -17.87 -8.66 13.02
N GLU A 33 -17.44 -7.69 12.22
CA GLU A 33 -18.25 -6.53 11.84
C GLU A 33 -19.47 -6.95 11.00
N LEU A 34 -19.27 -7.86 10.03
CA LEU A 34 -20.37 -8.41 9.22
C LEU A 34 -21.39 -9.16 10.09
N ALA A 35 -20.93 -10.04 10.98
CA ALA A 35 -21.81 -10.80 11.88
C ALA A 35 -22.58 -9.88 12.83
N LYS A 36 -21.93 -8.85 13.37
CA LYS A 36 -22.58 -7.84 14.22
C LYS A 36 -23.70 -7.13 13.47
N THR A 37 -23.40 -6.59 12.28
CA THR A 37 -24.37 -5.86 11.45
C THR A 37 -25.56 -6.75 11.08
N GLN A 38 -25.30 -8.02 10.73
CA GLN A 38 -26.35 -9.01 10.45
C GLN A 38 -27.21 -9.30 11.69
N SER A 39 -26.60 -9.41 12.88
CA SER A 39 -27.34 -9.64 14.13
C SER A 39 -28.26 -8.46 14.49
N GLU A 40 -27.93 -7.26 14.03
CA GLU A 40 -28.77 -6.06 14.17
C GLU A 40 -29.90 -5.98 13.12
N GLY A 41 -30.02 -6.97 12.25
CA GLY A 41 -31.05 -7.04 11.20
C GLY A 41 -30.83 -6.02 10.06
N LYS A 42 -29.60 -5.48 9.92
CA LYS A 42 -29.25 -4.51 8.88
C LYS A 42 -28.78 -5.21 7.61
N GLN A 43 -29.04 -4.58 6.46
CA GLN A 43 -28.47 -5.01 5.18
C GLN A 43 -26.98 -4.62 5.13
N ILE A 44 -26.19 -5.48 4.49
CA ILE A 44 -24.76 -5.26 4.28
C ILE A 44 -24.48 -5.27 2.79
N ASP A 45 -23.88 -4.20 2.29
CA ASP A 45 -23.37 -4.11 0.93
C ASP A 45 -21.84 -4.07 0.98
N ALA A 46 -21.18 -5.12 0.47
CA ALA A 46 -19.73 -5.22 0.45
C ALA A 46 -19.18 -4.82 -0.93
N ILE A 47 -18.36 -3.78 -0.99
CA ILE A 47 -17.69 -3.31 -2.21
C ILE A 47 -16.21 -3.65 -2.11
N LEU A 48 -15.76 -4.55 -2.98
CA LEU A 48 -14.37 -4.98 -3.09
C LEU A 48 -13.66 -4.17 -4.16
N LEU A 49 -12.62 -3.43 -3.78
CA LEU A 49 -11.82 -2.64 -4.70
C LEU A 49 -10.43 -3.25 -4.84
N ASP A 50 -9.97 -3.42 -6.07
CA ASP A 50 -8.62 -3.86 -6.40
C ASP A 50 -7.97 -2.89 -7.39
N PHE A 51 -6.64 -2.77 -7.33
CA PHE A 51 -5.89 -1.88 -8.20
C PHE A 51 -5.06 -2.66 -9.20
N SER A 52 -5.31 -2.46 -10.47
CA SER A 52 -4.51 -3.07 -11.53
C SER A 52 -3.08 -2.53 -11.58
N LYS A 53 -2.09 -3.43 -11.57
CA LYS A 53 -0.65 -3.12 -11.68
C LYS A 53 -0.18 -2.09 -10.64
N THR A 54 -0.57 -2.28 -9.43
CA THR A 54 -0.46 -1.29 -8.35
C THR A 54 0.99 -0.94 -8.03
N PHE A 55 1.86 -1.93 -7.94
CA PHE A 55 3.29 -1.74 -7.67
C PHE A 55 4.00 -1.06 -8.86
N ASP A 56 3.63 -1.38 -10.09
CA ASP A 56 4.26 -0.85 -11.30
C ASP A 56 3.91 0.61 -11.58
N LYS A 57 2.80 1.09 -11.03
CA LYS A 57 2.24 2.42 -11.32
C LYS A 57 2.52 3.48 -10.26
N VAL A 58 3.34 3.20 -9.26
CA VAL A 58 3.69 4.19 -8.22
C VAL A 58 4.59 5.28 -8.82
N PRO A 59 4.14 6.54 -8.95
CA PRO A 59 4.98 7.61 -9.48
C PRO A 59 6.06 7.99 -8.47
N HIS A 60 7.34 7.81 -8.82
CA HIS A 60 8.49 8.04 -7.94
C HIS A 60 8.47 9.44 -7.29
N ASN A 61 8.24 10.48 -8.09
CA ASN A 61 8.22 11.86 -7.58
C ASN A 61 7.12 12.08 -6.52
N ARG A 62 5.91 11.55 -6.74
CA ARG A 62 4.82 11.67 -5.77
C ARG A 62 5.12 10.92 -4.48
N LEU A 63 5.72 9.74 -4.58
CA LEU A 63 6.15 8.96 -3.42
C LEU A 63 7.21 9.73 -2.62
N LEU A 64 8.23 10.29 -3.28
CA LEU A 64 9.29 11.06 -2.63
C LEU A 64 8.75 12.32 -1.93
N LEU A 65 7.80 13.03 -2.54
CA LEU A 65 7.12 14.17 -1.90
C LEU A 65 6.35 13.75 -0.66
N LYS A 66 5.68 12.60 -0.67
CA LYS A 66 4.99 12.06 0.51
C LYS A 66 5.96 11.68 1.62
N LEU A 67 7.06 11.02 1.28
CA LEU A 67 8.09 10.66 2.25
C LEU A 67 8.65 11.91 2.95
N ASP A 68 8.94 12.97 2.19
CA ASP A 68 9.37 14.26 2.73
C ASP A 68 8.32 14.90 3.64
N HIS A 69 7.06 14.86 3.24
CA HIS A 69 5.92 15.32 4.05
C HIS A 69 5.83 14.57 5.39
N TYR A 70 6.13 13.28 5.39
CA TYR A 70 6.16 12.44 6.59
C TYR A 70 7.51 12.46 7.32
N TRP A 71 8.33 13.50 7.11
CA TRP A 71 9.60 13.74 7.80
C TRP A 71 10.71 12.72 7.50
N ILE A 72 10.56 11.92 6.46
CA ILE A 72 11.62 11.07 5.94
C ILE A 72 12.46 11.92 4.97
N ARG A 73 13.53 12.52 5.49
CA ARG A 73 14.31 13.56 4.81
C ARG A 73 15.80 13.26 4.77
N GLY A 74 16.57 14.18 4.19
CA GLY A 74 18.04 14.13 4.17
C GLY A 74 18.58 12.89 3.47
N ASN A 75 19.60 12.28 4.03
CA ASN A 75 20.30 11.13 3.45
C ASN A 75 19.38 9.93 3.20
N THR A 76 18.41 9.70 4.09
CA THR A 76 17.45 8.61 3.93
C THR A 76 16.57 8.82 2.69
N LEU A 77 16.05 10.02 2.50
CA LEU A 77 15.24 10.34 1.31
C LEU A 77 16.07 10.25 0.01
N GLN A 78 17.31 10.72 0.04
CA GLN A 78 18.22 10.61 -1.12
C GLN A 78 18.52 9.15 -1.45
N TRP A 79 18.78 8.33 -0.43
CA TRP A 79 19.00 6.90 -0.63
C TRP A 79 17.78 6.20 -1.23
N ILE A 80 16.56 6.52 -0.75
CA ILE A 80 15.31 6.00 -1.32
C ILE A 80 15.15 6.47 -2.77
N ARG A 81 15.49 7.73 -3.07
CA ARG A 81 15.47 8.24 -4.44
C ARG A 81 16.37 7.39 -5.35
N HIS A 82 17.63 7.15 -4.98
CA HIS A 82 18.55 6.33 -5.76
C HIS A 82 18.06 4.88 -5.88
N PHE A 83 17.41 4.33 -4.87
CA PHE A 83 16.81 3.01 -4.94
C PHE A 83 15.67 2.91 -5.97
N LEU A 84 14.93 3.99 -6.19
CA LEU A 84 13.78 4.02 -7.10
C LEU A 84 14.15 4.44 -8.54
N THR A 85 15.10 5.37 -8.71
CA THR A 85 15.44 5.96 -10.00
C THR A 85 16.61 5.24 -10.68
N ASP A 86 16.82 5.57 -11.96
CA ASP A 86 17.94 5.06 -12.78
C ASP A 86 18.00 3.53 -12.86
N ARG A 87 16.85 2.87 -12.73
CA ARG A 87 16.72 1.42 -12.88
C ARG A 87 16.35 1.05 -14.31
N THR A 88 16.85 -0.11 -14.72
CA THR A 88 16.46 -0.73 -15.98
C THR A 88 15.99 -2.16 -15.73
N GLN A 89 15.19 -2.66 -16.65
CA GLN A 89 14.69 -4.03 -16.61
C GLN A 89 14.84 -4.68 -17.99
N GLN A 90 14.97 -5.99 -18.01
CA GLN A 90 14.95 -6.82 -19.21
C GLN A 90 14.33 -8.18 -18.86
N VAL A 91 13.77 -8.85 -19.85
CA VAL A 91 13.23 -10.20 -19.71
C VAL A 91 14.32 -11.19 -20.10
N LEU A 92 14.48 -12.24 -19.31
CA LEU A 92 15.30 -13.39 -19.64
C LEU A 92 14.39 -14.58 -19.94
N LEU A 93 14.49 -15.13 -21.14
CA LEU A 93 13.75 -16.31 -21.57
C LEU A 93 14.72 -17.28 -22.26
N ASP A 94 14.81 -18.50 -21.77
CA ASP A 94 15.66 -19.55 -22.33
C ASP A 94 17.11 -19.11 -22.61
N GLY A 95 17.70 -18.33 -21.68
CA GLY A 95 19.06 -17.82 -21.79
C GLY A 95 19.23 -16.60 -22.72
N THR A 96 18.15 -16.13 -23.34
CA THR A 96 18.16 -14.95 -24.22
C THR A 96 17.56 -13.74 -23.52
N HIS A 97 18.29 -12.62 -23.53
CA HIS A 97 17.83 -11.34 -22.95
C HIS A 97 17.08 -10.51 -23.98
N SER A 98 15.98 -9.90 -23.54
CA SER A 98 15.33 -8.84 -24.32
C SER A 98 16.15 -7.57 -24.34
N SER A 99 15.74 -6.58 -25.13
CA SER A 99 16.24 -5.21 -24.99
C SER A 99 15.98 -4.66 -23.58
N THR A 100 16.92 -3.85 -23.11
CA THR A 100 16.80 -3.14 -21.82
C THR A 100 15.78 -2.02 -21.92
N CYS A 101 14.91 -1.89 -20.92
CA CYS A 101 13.92 -0.83 -20.83
C CYS A 101 14.10 -0.06 -19.50
N ALA A 102 13.97 1.26 -19.54
CA ALA A 102 14.00 2.09 -18.33
C ALA A 102 12.74 1.84 -17.45
N VAL A 103 12.90 1.97 -16.13
CA VAL A 103 11.83 1.86 -15.14
C VAL A 103 11.54 3.24 -14.58
N ASP A 104 10.59 3.95 -15.18
CA ASP A 104 10.24 5.33 -14.83
C ASP A 104 9.19 5.42 -13.71
N SER A 105 8.56 4.31 -13.34
CA SER A 105 7.55 4.22 -12.28
C SER A 105 7.61 2.86 -11.59
N GLY A 106 6.90 2.76 -10.49
CA GLY A 106 6.76 1.52 -9.75
C GLY A 106 7.80 1.31 -8.65
N VAL A 107 7.41 0.46 -7.71
CA VAL A 107 8.27 0.01 -6.61
C VAL A 107 8.52 -1.49 -6.74
N PRO A 108 9.73 -1.99 -6.42
CA PRO A 108 10.02 -3.41 -6.50
C PRO A 108 9.13 -4.19 -5.52
N GLN A 109 8.20 -4.99 -6.04
CA GLN A 109 7.34 -5.87 -5.24
C GLN A 109 8.18 -6.93 -4.53
N GLY A 110 7.75 -7.33 -3.33
CA GLY A 110 8.43 -8.35 -2.52
C GLY A 110 9.74 -7.89 -1.89
N THR A 111 10.04 -6.60 -1.91
CA THR A 111 11.21 -6.04 -1.23
C THR A 111 10.81 -5.42 0.10
N VAL A 112 11.73 -5.42 1.08
CA VAL A 112 11.52 -4.81 2.41
C VAL A 112 11.10 -3.33 2.33
N LEU A 113 11.43 -2.65 1.26
CA LEU A 113 11.15 -1.23 1.04
C LEU A 113 9.99 -0.99 0.07
N GLY A 114 9.85 -1.82 -0.95
CA GLY A 114 8.84 -1.64 -2.00
C GLY A 114 7.43 -1.69 -1.43
N ASP A 115 7.14 -2.70 -0.64
CA ASP A 115 5.81 -2.92 -0.10
C ASP A 115 5.36 -1.83 0.88
N PRO A 116 6.17 -1.39 1.89
CA PRO A 116 5.81 -0.26 2.74
C PRO A 116 5.60 1.05 1.98
N TYR A 117 6.42 1.35 0.96
CA TYR A 117 6.29 2.58 0.17
C TYR A 117 5.04 2.57 -0.69
N PHE A 118 4.70 1.42 -1.22
CA PHE A 118 3.45 1.21 -1.92
C PHE A 118 2.23 1.54 -1.03
N PHE A 119 2.17 0.95 0.18
CA PHE A 119 1.07 1.21 1.11
C PHE A 119 1.03 2.66 1.58
N LEU A 120 2.17 3.29 1.77
CA LEU A 120 2.23 4.71 2.05
C LEU A 120 1.67 5.54 0.90
N HIS A 121 1.92 5.15 -0.35
CA HIS A 121 1.34 5.80 -1.52
C HIS A 121 -0.18 5.65 -1.55
N LEU A 122 -0.71 4.47 -1.30
CA LEU A 122 -2.14 4.19 -1.30
C LEU A 122 -2.88 4.85 -0.13
N SER A 123 -2.31 4.90 1.07
CA SER A 123 -2.99 5.36 2.28
C SER A 123 -3.63 6.75 2.14
N THR A 124 -3.09 7.60 1.27
CA THR A 124 -3.65 8.92 0.98
C THR A 124 -4.77 8.86 -0.05
N ILE A 125 -4.70 7.96 -1.02
CA ILE A 125 -5.76 7.79 -2.03
C ILE A 125 -7.05 7.36 -1.34
N TYR A 126 -6.97 6.43 -0.41
CA TYR A 126 -8.12 5.98 0.38
C TYR A 126 -8.71 7.06 1.27
N ARG A 127 -7.87 7.93 1.87
CA ARG A 127 -8.33 9.04 2.71
C ARG A 127 -9.10 10.13 1.95
N ILE A 128 -8.79 10.34 0.68
CA ILE A 128 -9.35 11.44 -0.13
C ILE A 128 -10.67 11.05 -0.79
N GLN A 129 -10.89 9.77 -1.10
CA GLN A 129 -12.02 9.34 -1.92
C GLN A 129 -13.26 8.93 -1.14
N LEU A 130 -13.19 8.84 0.19
CA LEU A 130 -14.30 8.37 0.98
C LEU A 130 -14.98 9.56 1.67
N HIS A 131 -16.16 9.92 1.17
CA HIS A 131 -16.99 11.00 1.68
C HIS A 131 -17.46 10.72 3.13
N PRO A 132 -17.53 11.73 4.03
CA PRO A 132 -17.80 11.54 5.46
C PRO A 132 -19.21 11.06 5.82
N THR A 133 -20.08 10.78 4.86
CA THR A 133 -21.48 10.39 5.07
C THR A 133 -21.78 8.90 4.92
N LEU A 134 -20.76 8.08 4.61
CA LEU A 134 -20.90 6.63 4.62
C LEU A 134 -20.39 6.11 5.96
N ASP A 135 -21.24 5.50 6.80
CA ASP A 135 -20.84 4.79 8.01
C ASP A 135 -20.02 3.57 7.60
N TYR A 136 -18.70 3.63 7.84
CA TYR A 136 -17.73 2.67 7.31
C TYR A 136 -17.60 1.42 8.16
N LEU A 137 -17.73 0.31 7.49
CA LEU A 137 -16.89 -0.85 7.78
C LEU A 137 -15.41 -0.45 7.51
N PRO A 138 -14.48 -0.75 8.41
CA PRO A 138 -13.07 -0.50 8.18
C PRO A 138 -12.66 -1.17 6.88
N MET A 139 -12.31 -0.36 5.86
CA MET A 139 -11.93 -0.89 4.55
C MET A 139 -10.79 -1.88 4.72
N ALA A 140 -11.08 -3.11 4.40
CA ALA A 140 -10.12 -4.17 4.31
C ALA A 140 -9.08 -3.78 3.24
N ALA A 141 -7.93 -3.25 3.68
CA ALA A 141 -6.78 -3.16 2.79
C ALA A 141 -6.34 -4.60 2.52
N TYR A 142 -6.61 -5.10 1.31
CA TYR A 142 -6.33 -6.47 0.94
C TYR A 142 -4.85 -6.78 1.14
N CYS A 143 -4.55 -7.83 1.93
CA CYS A 143 -3.33 -8.58 1.77
C CYS A 143 -3.43 -9.32 0.41
N ILE A 144 -2.84 -8.78 -0.63
CA ILE A 144 -2.53 -9.54 -1.83
C ILE A 144 -1.32 -10.39 -1.47
N VAL A 145 -1.53 -11.68 -1.40
CA VAL A 145 -0.47 -12.69 -1.28
C VAL A 145 0.16 -12.90 -2.65
#